data_7d009f937c3050ae0003f86a63eeadd8
#
_entry.id   7d009f937c3050ae0003f86a63eeadd8
#
_cell.length_a   1.000
_cell.length_b   1.000
_cell.length_c   1.000
_cell.angle_alpha   90.00
_cell.angle_beta   90.00
_cell.angle_gamma   90.00
#
_symmetry.space_group_name_H-M   'P 1'
#
loop_
_entity.id
_entity.type
_entity.pdbx_description
1 polymer ?
#
loop_
_entity_poly.entity_id
_entity_poly.type
_entity_poly.pdbx_seq_one_letter_code
_entity_poly.pdbx_strand_id
1 'polypeptide(L)'
;MVIFIAQSFKYRYILSIYMTNGDDFSREQIIREVAPIGNGAHIFAPKEWLGEKVVIIRTPKPPLKKRILRIIEPYLENILGVYLYGSYARGEQREDSDIDVLIISNKNFKIKEKGFEVIVLEKDKIQETIKIAPILIYSALAEARSIINSELLDNLRNEYKPRAKDFKEYIEETKNIIKINEELLSPYSIILRLRGIYIINRILSGKTYSYADFKKWIFKDIRNINEMKIDFENVYQAYLKIKGNFTSSAKEKDLKYFLLI
;
A
#
# COMPACT_ATOMS: atom_id res chain seq x y z
N MET A 1 31.65 -9.89 -26.63
CA MET A 1 30.48 -10.77 -26.92
C MET A 1 29.90 -11.21 -25.58
N VAL A 2 28.72 -10.76 -25.25
CA VAL A 2 28.06 -11.10 -23.97
C VAL A 2 27.23 -12.34 -24.21
N ILE A 3 27.55 -13.44 -23.55
CA ILE A 3 26.74 -14.65 -23.60
C ILE A 3 25.95 -14.74 -22.30
N PHE A 4 24.62 -14.62 -22.39
CA PHE A 4 23.72 -14.92 -21.28
C PHE A 4 23.38 -16.40 -21.32
N ILE A 5 23.79 -17.16 -20.33
CA ILE A 5 23.27 -18.50 -20.11
C ILE A 5 22.37 -18.44 -18.87
N ALA A 6 21.07 -18.41 -19.10
CA ALA A 6 20.07 -18.60 -18.05
C ALA A 6 19.73 -20.07 -17.97
N GLN A 7 20.21 -20.79 -16.97
CA GLN A 7 19.63 -22.06 -16.56
C GLN A 7 18.89 -21.89 -15.24
N SER A 8 17.61 -22.13 -15.30
CA SER A 8 16.68 -22.19 -14.19
C SER A 8 17.06 -23.34 -13.27
N PHE A 9 17.69 -23.02 -12.15
CA PHE A 9 17.58 -23.80 -10.90
C PHE A 9 18.16 -22.97 -9.76
N LYS A 10 17.30 -22.65 -8.79
CA LYS A 10 17.63 -22.10 -7.47
C LYS A 10 18.93 -21.29 -7.35
N TYR A 11 18.87 -19.97 -7.65
CA TYR A 11 19.77 -18.97 -7.11
C TYR A 11 21.29 -19.07 -7.41
N ARG A 12 21.66 -19.37 -8.66
CA ARG A 12 23.05 -19.18 -9.10
C ARG A 12 23.07 -18.49 -10.47
N TYR A 13 23.31 -17.18 -10.49
CA TYR A 13 23.65 -16.48 -11.72
C TYR A 13 25.18 -16.36 -11.81
N ILE A 14 25.77 -17.04 -12.76
CA ILE A 14 27.18 -16.81 -13.13
C ILE A 14 27.16 -15.85 -14.30
N LEU A 15 27.64 -14.64 -14.09
CA LEU A 15 27.89 -13.69 -15.17
C LEU A 15 29.39 -13.75 -15.49
N SER A 16 29.77 -14.33 -16.63
CA SER A 16 31.12 -14.28 -17.13
C SER A 16 31.26 -13.08 -18.08
N ILE A 17 31.97 -12.06 -17.67
CA ILE A 17 32.31 -10.91 -18.52
C ILE A 17 33.70 -11.13 -19.05
N TYR A 18 33.82 -11.43 -20.34
CA TYR A 18 35.12 -11.45 -21.04
C TYR A 18 35.53 -10.02 -21.37
N MET A 19 36.52 -9.50 -20.67
CA MET A 19 37.26 -8.31 -21.09
C MET A 19 38.43 -8.78 -21.97
N THR A 20 38.48 -8.29 -23.20
CA THR A 20 39.58 -8.52 -24.13
C THR A 20 40.77 -7.67 -23.70
N ASN A 21 41.63 -8.20 -22.85
CA ASN A 21 43.05 -7.91 -22.72
C ASN A 21 43.63 -8.81 -21.61
N GLY A 22 44.15 -9.97 -22.01
CA GLY A 22 45.28 -10.68 -21.45
C GLY A 22 45.27 -11.23 -20.01
N ASP A 23 44.36 -10.84 -19.15
CA ASP A 23 44.27 -11.36 -17.78
C ASP A 23 43.01 -12.19 -17.62
N ASP A 24 43.22 -13.48 -17.46
CA ASP A 24 42.16 -14.50 -17.20
C ASP A 24 41.61 -14.36 -15.75
N PHE A 25 40.88 -13.28 -15.50
CA PHE A 25 40.13 -13.12 -14.26
C PHE A 25 38.72 -13.73 -14.43
N SER A 26 38.60 -15.00 -14.17
CA SER A 26 37.28 -15.63 -13.92
C SER A 26 36.68 -15.00 -12.63
N ARG A 27 35.86 -13.96 -12.80
CA ARG A 27 35.18 -13.32 -11.65
C ARG A 27 33.98 -14.17 -11.27
N GLU A 28 34.11 -14.83 -10.15
CA GLU A 28 32.95 -15.49 -9.54
C GLU A 28 32.02 -14.43 -8.98
N GLN A 29 30.71 -14.54 -9.31
CA GLN A 29 29.69 -13.65 -8.81
C GLN A 29 28.59 -14.46 -8.12
N ILE A 30 28.23 -14.06 -6.91
CA ILE A 30 27.13 -14.64 -6.16
C ILE A 30 26.10 -13.55 -5.83
N ILE A 31 24.82 -13.91 -5.88
CA ILE A 31 23.75 -13.04 -5.41
C ILE A 31 23.40 -13.45 -4.00
N ARG A 32 23.44 -12.48 -3.07
CA ARG A 32 23.06 -12.66 -1.67
C ARG A 32 22.15 -11.54 -1.22
N GLU A 33 21.22 -11.86 -0.34
CA GLU A 33 20.43 -10.86 0.36
C GLU A 33 21.24 -10.28 1.52
N VAL A 34 21.07 -8.98 1.72
CA VAL A 34 21.64 -8.27 2.87
C VAL A 34 20.72 -8.53 4.06
N ALA A 35 21.26 -9.09 5.15
CA ALA A 35 20.52 -9.39 6.36
C ALA A 35 20.88 -8.40 7.49
N PRO A 36 19.94 -8.07 8.40
CA PRO A 36 20.21 -7.18 9.52
C PRO A 36 21.15 -7.84 10.54
N ILE A 37 22.01 -7.04 11.16
CA ILE A 37 22.85 -7.41 12.31
C ILE A 37 23.04 -6.19 13.22
N GLY A 38 22.46 -6.23 14.43
CA GLY A 38 22.47 -5.09 15.33
C GLY A 38 21.92 -3.83 14.66
N ASN A 39 22.70 -2.73 14.68
CA ASN A 39 22.35 -1.47 14.01
C ASN A 39 22.85 -1.38 12.54
N GLY A 40 23.38 -2.47 12.00
CA GLY A 40 23.93 -2.54 10.65
C GLY A 40 23.33 -3.66 9.82
N ALA A 41 24.05 -4.04 8.76
CA ALA A 41 23.67 -5.14 7.89
C ALA A 41 24.89 -5.93 7.44
N HIS A 42 24.73 -7.22 7.13
CA HIS A 42 25.78 -8.11 6.66
C HIS A 42 25.36 -8.91 5.44
N ILE A 43 26.37 -9.38 4.73
CA ILE A 43 26.24 -10.30 3.59
C ILE A 43 27.11 -11.51 3.89
N PHE A 44 26.54 -12.73 3.79
CA PHE A 44 27.32 -13.96 3.88
C PHE A 44 28.02 -14.26 2.57
N ALA A 45 29.35 -14.29 2.61
CA ALA A 45 30.19 -14.78 1.52
C ALA A 45 30.55 -16.26 1.73
N PRO A 46 30.95 -17.01 0.68
CA PRO A 46 31.53 -18.33 0.82
C PRO A 46 32.77 -18.29 1.72
N LYS A 47 32.96 -19.35 2.51
CA LYS A 47 34.09 -19.44 3.46
C LYS A 47 35.44 -19.40 2.76
N GLU A 48 35.48 -19.87 1.54
CA GLU A 48 36.67 -19.90 0.68
C GLU A 48 37.18 -18.49 0.34
N TRP A 49 36.32 -17.46 0.45
CA TRP A 49 36.69 -16.06 0.19
C TRP A 49 37.24 -15.34 1.43
N LEU A 50 37.56 -16.07 2.51
CA LEU A 50 38.14 -15.47 3.70
C LEU A 50 39.51 -14.86 3.38
N GLY A 51 39.64 -13.55 3.69
CA GLY A 51 40.86 -12.77 3.39
C GLY A 51 40.92 -12.16 2.02
N GLU A 52 39.98 -12.45 1.13
CA GLU A 52 39.92 -11.85 -0.20
C GLU A 52 39.19 -10.49 -0.21
N LYS A 53 39.54 -9.67 -1.21
CA LYS A 53 38.85 -8.41 -1.46
C LYS A 53 37.69 -8.65 -2.42
N VAL A 54 36.51 -8.24 -2.01
CA VAL A 54 35.28 -8.36 -2.82
C VAL A 54 34.71 -7.00 -3.18
N VAL A 55 34.08 -6.90 -4.35
CA VAL A 55 33.31 -5.72 -4.76
C VAL A 55 31.85 -6.02 -4.58
N ILE A 56 31.16 -5.20 -3.78
CA ILE A 56 29.71 -5.32 -3.57
C ILE A 56 29.00 -4.38 -4.53
N ILE A 57 28.17 -4.95 -5.41
CA ILE A 57 27.38 -4.21 -6.38
C ILE A 57 25.90 -4.33 -6.00
N ARG A 58 25.25 -3.20 -5.68
CA ARG A 58 23.81 -3.18 -5.45
C ARG A 58 23.08 -3.21 -6.78
N THR A 59 22.32 -4.28 -7.02
CA THR A 59 21.42 -4.33 -8.19
C THR A 59 20.24 -3.38 -7.99
N PRO A 60 19.91 -2.52 -8.96
CA PRO A 60 18.74 -1.66 -8.86
C PRO A 60 17.46 -2.52 -8.78
N LYS A 61 16.52 -2.10 -7.94
CA LYS A 61 15.19 -2.74 -7.90
C LYS A 61 14.55 -2.61 -9.29
N PRO A 62 13.94 -3.68 -9.83
CA PRO A 62 13.22 -3.58 -11.10
C PRO A 62 12.12 -2.51 -11.03
N PRO A 63 11.80 -1.85 -12.16
CA PRO A 63 10.68 -0.91 -12.22
C PRO A 63 9.39 -1.51 -11.65
N LEU A 64 8.60 -0.70 -10.97
CA LEU A 64 7.38 -1.13 -10.26
C LEU A 64 6.46 -1.99 -11.15
N LYS A 65 6.18 -1.53 -12.38
CA LYS A 65 5.37 -2.27 -13.34
C LYS A 65 5.92 -3.68 -13.60
N LYS A 66 7.23 -3.83 -13.76
CA LYS A 66 7.88 -5.14 -13.98
C LYS A 66 7.74 -6.05 -12.75
N ARG A 67 7.82 -5.48 -11.55
CA ARG A 67 7.61 -6.22 -10.29
C ARG A 67 6.17 -6.75 -10.20
N ILE A 68 5.17 -5.91 -10.52
CA ILE A 68 3.76 -6.31 -10.53
C ILE A 68 3.52 -7.40 -11.59
N LEU A 69 3.99 -7.22 -12.82
CA LEU A 69 3.81 -8.21 -13.89
C LEU A 69 4.39 -9.58 -13.52
N ARG A 70 5.52 -9.62 -12.83
CA ARG A 70 6.15 -10.88 -12.39
C ARG A 70 5.30 -11.66 -11.39
N ILE A 71 4.64 -11.00 -10.43
CA ILE A 71 3.83 -11.69 -9.42
C ILE A 71 2.49 -12.19 -9.95
N ILE A 72 1.99 -11.58 -11.03
CA ILE A 72 0.72 -11.96 -11.64
C ILE A 72 0.87 -12.97 -12.78
N GLU A 73 2.09 -13.18 -13.29
CA GLU A 73 2.39 -14.05 -14.43
C GLU A 73 1.74 -15.44 -14.32
N PRO A 74 1.77 -16.13 -13.15
CA PRO A 74 1.15 -17.46 -13.03
C PRO A 74 -0.39 -17.47 -13.12
N TYR A 75 -1.04 -16.31 -13.10
CA TYR A 75 -2.49 -16.15 -13.00
C TYR A 75 -3.11 -15.44 -14.20
N LEU A 76 -2.31 -15.12 -15.23
CA LEU A 76 -2.72 -14.27 -16.35
C LEU A 76 -4.00 -14.74 -17.05
N GLU A 77 -4.22 -16.05 -17.16
CA GLU A 77 -5.42 -16.63 -17.79
C GLU A 77 -6.73 -16.27 -17.09
N ASN A 78 -6.66 -15.93 -15.79
CA ASN A 78 -7.84 -15.59 -15.00
C ASN A 78 -7.97 -14.08 -14.76
N ILE A 79 -7.01 -13.26 -15.19
CA ILE A 79 -6.95 -11.84 -14.92
C ILE A 79 -7.68 -11.05 -16.02
N LEU A 80 -8.64 -10.22 -15.60
CA LEU A 80 -9.35 -9.28 -16.47
C LEU A 80 -8.76 -7.87 -16.43
N GLY A 81 -8.20 -7.46 -15.30
CA GLY A 81 -7.57 -6.16 -15.11
C GLY A 81 -6.66 -6.13 -13.90
N VAL A 82 -5.62 -5.28 -13.95
CA VAL A 82 -4.65 -5.07 -12.87
C VAL A 82 -4.42 -3.60 -12.65
N TYR A 83 -4.54 -3.16 -11.42
CA TYR A 83 -4.52 -1.75 -11.04
C TYR A 83 -3.63 -1.53 -9.82
N LEU A 84 -2.78 -0.52 -9.89
CA LEU A 84 -2.03 -0.01 -8.75
C LEU A 84 -2.92 0.97 -8.00
N TYR A 85 -3.07 0.83 -6.68
CA TYR A 85 -3.79 1.79 -5.84
C TYR A 85 -2.97 2.17 -4.60
N GLY A 86 -3.53 2.87 -3.64
CA GLY A 86 -2.86 3.19 -2.39
C GLY A 86 -1.72 4.20 -2.52
N SER A 87 -0.75 4.11 -1.63
CA SER A 87 0.34 5.09 -1.49
C SER A 87 1.19 5.22 -2.76
N TYR A 88 1.51 4.12 -3.43
CA TYR A 88 2.26 4.13 -4.69
C TYR A 88 1.49 4.78 -5.84
N ALA A 89 0.18 4.59 -5.90
CA ALA A 89 -0.65 5.23 -6.91
C ALA A 89 -0.74 6.75 -6.70
N ARG A 90 -0.73 7.19 -5.44
CA ARG A 90 -0.77 8.62 -5.09
C ARG A 90 0.60 9.30 -5.13
N GLY A 91 1.71 8.53 -5.18
CA GLY A 91 3.07 9.08 -5.06
C GLY A 91 3.45 9.47 -3.63
N GLU A 92 2.78 8.90 -2.63
CA GLU A 92 2.96 9.15 -1.19
C GLU A 92 3.67 7.99 -0.48
N GLN A 93 4.26 7.04 -1.24
CA GLN A 93 4.90 5.86 -0.68
C GLN A 93 6.15 6.20 0.13
N ARG A 94 6.41 5.41 1.16
CA ARG A 94 7.63 5.42 1.98
C ARG A 94 8.50 4.20 1.63
N GLU A 95 9.69 4.12 2.21
CA GLU A 95 10.61 2.99 1.98
C GLU A 95 10.04 1.64 2.41
N ASP A 96 9.24 1.65 3.47
CA ASP A 96 8.57 0.50 4.08
C ASP A 96 7.16 0.24 3.57
N SER A 97 6.64 1.08 2.66
CA SER A 97 5.30 0.92 2.12
C SER A 97 5.18 -0.32 1.25
N ASP A 98 4.12 -1.10 1.48
CA ASP A 98 3.72 -2.17 0.57
C ASP A 98 3.15 -1.61 -0.73
N ILE A 99 3.21 -2.42 -1.78
CA ILE A 99 2.64 -2.11 -3.09
C ILE A 99 1.22 -2.67 -3.13
N ASP A 100 0.24 -1.77 -3.14
CA ASP A 100 -1.18 -2.11 -3.16
C ASP A 100 -1.62 -2.39 -4.59
N VAL A 101 -2.07 -3.62 -4.88
CA VAL A 101 -2.52 -4.06 -6.21
C VAL A 101 -3.93 -4.60 -6.14
N LEU A 102 -4.82 -4.03 -6.96
CA LEU A 102 -6.16 -4.54 -7.18
C LEU A 102 -6.20 -5.34 -8.48
N ILE A 103 -6.65 -6.58 -8.41
CA ILE A 103 -6.82 -7.47 -9.54
C ILE A 103 -8.30 -7.79 -9.70
N ILE A 104 -8.83 -7.56 -10.89
CA ILE A 104 -10.16 -8.06 -11.28
C ILE A 104 -9.97 -9.35 -12.06
N SER A 105 -10.70 -10.39 -11.70
CA SER A 105 -10.50 -11.75 -12.22
C SER A 105 -11.80 -12.48 -12.48
N ASN A 106 -11.72 -13.58 -13.24
CA ASN A 106 -12.83 -14.52 -13.45
C ASN A 106 -12.97 -15.52 -12.29
N LYS A 107 -11.89 -15.74 -11.52
CA LYS A 107 -11.85 -16.74 -10.45
C LYS A 107 -11.10 -16.17 -9.24
N ASN A 108 -11.47 -16.64 -8.06
CA ASN A 108 -10.75 -16.29 -6.84
C ASN A 108 -9.41 -17.03 -6.77
N PHE A 109 -8.35 -16.29 -6.45
CA PHE A 109 -7.04 -16.81 -6.11
C PHE A 109 -6.35 -15.88 -5.13
N LYS A 110 -5.23 -16.31 -4.56
CA LYS A 110 -4.46 -15.49 -3.60
C LYS A 110 -3.03 -15.37 -4.06
N ILE A 111 -2.51 -14.15 -4.06
CA ILE A 111 -1.09 -13.85 -4.25
C ILE A 111 -0.53 -13.41 -2.91
N LYS A 112 0.52 -14.10 -2.44
CA LYS A 112 1.28 -13.72 -1.24
C LYS A 112 2.71 -13.46 -1.67
N GLU A 113 3.09 -12.20 -1.69
CA GLU A 113 4.44 -11.77 -2.05
C GLU A 113 4.88 -10.66 -1.08
N LYS A 114 6.11 -10.78 -0.56
CA LYS A 114 6.65 -9.80 0.39
C LYS A 114 6.72 -8.41 -0.22
N GLY A 115 6.20 -7.41 0.50
CA GLY A 115 6.14 -6.03 0.05
C GLY A 115 5.03 -5.76 -0.98
N PHE A 116 4.01 -6.64 -1.03
CA PHE A 116 2.80 -6.44 -1.80
C PHE A 116 1.56 -6.72 -0.95
N GLU A 117 0.56 -5.87 -1.08
CA GLU A 117 -0.80 -6.12 -0.63
C GLU A 117 -1.68 -6.29 -1.86
N VAL A 118 -2.14 -7.53 -2.11
CA VAL A 118 -2.88 -7.85 -3.34
C VAL A 118 -4.31 -8.22 -3.00
N ILE A 119 -5.25 -7.43 -3.53
CA ILE A 119 -6.68 -7.71 -3.49
C ILE A 119 -7.08 -8.34 -4.81
N VAL A 120 -7.64 -9.54 -4.78
CA VAL A 120 -8.23 -10.20 -5.94
C VAL A 120 -9.75 -10.19 -5.79
N LEU A 121 -10.43 -9.56 -6.75
CA LEU A 121 -11.89 -9.50 -6.80
C LEU A 121 -12.40 -10.27 -8.02
N GLU A 122 -13.27 -11.22 -7.78
CA GLU A 122 -14.05 -11.81 -8.85
C GLU A 122 -15.03 -10.76 -9.39
N LYS A 123 -15.05 -10.58 -10.71
CA LYS A 123 -15.87 -9.56 -11.36
C LYS A 123 -17.34 -9.64 -10.93
N ASP A 124 -17.90 -10.84 -10.86
CA ASP A 124 -19.30 -11.06 -10.55
C ASP A 124 -19.62 -10.84 -9.05
N LYS A 125 -18.59 -10.79 -8.19
CA LYS A 125 -18.75 -10.58 -6.73
C LYS A 125 -18.42 -9.16 -6.25
N ILE A 126 -18.08 -8.25 -7.16
CA ILE A 126 -17.71 -6.88 -6.79
C ILE A 126 -18.83 -6.21 -5.97
N GLN A 127 -20.08 -6.35 -6.41
CA GLN A 127 -21.22 -5.75 -5.70
C GLN A 127 -21.42 -6.29 -4.28
N GLU A 128 -21.16 -7.58 -4.08
CA GLU A 128 -21.23 -8.21 -2.75
C GLU A 128 -20.08 -7.72 -1.86
N THR A 129 -18.87 -7.64 -2.44
CA THR A 129 -17.70 -7.16 -1.71
C THR A 129 -17.82 -5.69 -1.32
N ILE A 130 -18.46 -4.85 -2.16
CA ILE A 130 -18.76 -3.46 -1.82
C ILE A 130 -19.67 -3.38 -0.58
N LYS A 131 -20.67 -4.26 -0.43
CA LYS A 131 -21.51 -4.28 0.77
C LYS A 131 -20.74 -4.58 2.05
N ILE A 132 -19.70 -5.43 1.95
CA ILE A 132 -18.88 -5.86 3.10
C ILE A 132 -17.80 -4.83 3.42
N ALA A 133 -17.11 -4.31 2.38
CA ALA A 133 -15.94 -3.45 2.53
C ALA A 133 -16.01 -2.21 1.61
N PRO A 134 -17.03 -1.35 1.75
CA PRO A 134 -17.27 -0.26 0.79
C PRO A 134 -16.12 0.73 0.72
N ILE A 135 -15.51 1.11 1.84
CA ILE A 135 -14.39 2.06 1.87
C ILE A 135 -13.21 1.52 1.06
N LEU A 136 -12.85 0.25 1.27
CA LEU A 136 -11.73 -0.38 0.61
C LEU A 136 -11.92 -0.40 -0.91
N ILE A 137 -13.07 -0.89 -1.37
CA ILE A 137 -13.32 -1.05 -2.81
C ILE A 137 -13.50 0.30 -3.51
N TYR A 138 -14.29 1.20 -2.94
CA TYR A 138 -14.48 2.52 -3.55
C TYR A 138 -13.20 3.36 -3.56
N SER A 139 -12.37 3.33 -2.50
CA SER A 139 -11.10 4.03 -2.51
C SER A 139 -10.11 3.41 -3.49
N ALA A 140 -10.02 2.07 -3.53
CA ALA A 140 -9.18 1.38 -4.49
C ALA A 140 -9.56 1.74 -5.94
N LEU A 141 -10.85 1.69 -6.30
CA LEU A 141 -11.32 2.09 -7.62
C LEU A 141 -11.05 3.58 -7.93
N ALA A 142 -11.28 4.47 -6.97
CA ALA A 142 -11.06 5.90 -7.16
C ALA A 142 -9.58 6.25 -7.39
N GLU A 143 -8.67 5.62 -6.64
CA GLU A 143 -7.23 5.87 -6.69
C GLU A 143 -6.49 5.07 -7.77
N ALA A 144 -7.12 4.02 -8.30
CA ALA A 144 -6.51 3.06 -9.20
C ALA A 144 -5.84 3.70 -10.41
N ARG A 145 -4.59 3.27 -10.69
CA ARG A 145 -3.88 3.53 -11.93
C ARG A 145 -3.73 2.22 -12.70
N SER A 146 -4.18 2.21 -13.94
CA SER A 146 -4.20 0.99 -14.75
C SER A 146 -2.79 0.49 -15.09
N ILE A 147 -2.54 -0.79 -14.83
CA ILE A 147 -1.40 -1.56 -15.34
C ILE A 147 -1.86 -2.39 -16.53
N ILE A 148 -3.03 -3.04 -16.42
CA ILE A 148 -3.69 -3.85 -17.46
C ILE A 148 -5.16 -3.47 -17.48
N ASN A 149 -5.70 -3.22 -18.66
CA ASN A 149 -7.11 -2.98 -18.98
C ASN A 149 -7.70 -1.71 -18.32
N SER A 150 -7.33 -0.54 -18.88
CA SER A 150 -7.88 0.76 -18.45
C SER A 150 -9.38 0.89 -18.71
N GLU A 151 -9.88 0.32 -19.82
CA GLU A 151 -11.30 0.38 -20.18
C GLU A 151 -12.18 -0.29 -19.12
N LEU A 152 -11.77 -1.48 -18.65
CA LEU A 152 -12.49 -2.16 -17.57
C LEU A 152 -12.52 -1.30 -16.28
N LEU A 153 -11.42 -0.61 -15.95
CA LEU A 153 -11.38 0.28 -14.79
C LEU A 153 -12.42 1.40 -14.91
N ASP A 154 -12.49 2.03 -16.07
CA ASP A 154 -13.41 3.14 -16.32
C ASP A 154 -14.87 2.65 -16.31
N ASN A 155 -15.14 1.45 -16.84
CA ASN A 155 -16.46 0.81 -16.77
C ASN A 155 -16.85 0.53 -15.31
N LEU A 156 -15.95 -0.01 -14.49
CA LEU A 156 -16.20 -0.26 -13.07
C LEU A 156 -16.46 1.03 -12.28
N ARG A 157 -15.74 2.11 -12.56
CA ARG A 157 -15.97 3.42 -11.94
C ARG A 157 -17.33 4.01 -12.30
N ASN A 158 -17.80 3.77 -13.50
CA ASN A 158 -19.12 4.23 -13.96
C ASN A 158 -20.26 3.41 -13.36
N GLU A 159 -20.06 2.10 -13.26
CA GLU A 159 -21.04 1.14 -12.72
C GLU A 159 -21.17 1.27 -11.21
N TYR A 160 -20.05 1.30 -10.48
CA TYR A 160 -20.01 1.32 -9.01
C TYR A 160 -19.77 2.73 -8.47
N LYS A 161 -20.80 3.59 -8.58
CA LYS A 161 -20.74 4.94 -8.01
C LYS A 161 -21.06 4.91 -6.52
N PRO A 162 -20.20 5.48 -5.66
CA PRO A 162 -20.42 5.49 -4.22
C PRO A 162 -21.64 6.34 -3.81
N ARG A 163 -22.43 5.83 -2.88
CA ARG A 163 -23.60 6.52 -2.31
C ARG A 163 -23.48 6.53 -0.79
N ALA A 164 -24.00 7.57 -0.14
CA ALA A 164 -23.93 7.71 1.32
C ALA A 164 -24.49 6.48 2.07
N LYS A 165 -25.55 5.85 1.55
CA LYS A 165 -26.14 4.65 2.13
C LYS A 165 -25.21 3.44 2.17
N ASP A 166 -24.23 3.36 1.27
CA ASP A 166 -23.31 2.22 1.18
C ASP A 166 -22.33 2.21 2.38
N PHE A 167 -22.19 3.32 3.11
CA PHE A 167 -21.32 3.48 4.26
C PHE A 167 -22.07 3.52 5.61
N LYS A 168 -23.39 3.34 5.62
CA LYS A 168 -24.21 3.50 6.83
C LYS A 168 -23.73 2.63 7.99
N GLU A 169 -23.48 1.35 7.74
CA GLU A 169 -23.02 0.41 8.77
C GLU A 169 -21.66 0.82 9.35
N TYR A 170 -20.72 1.19 8.49
CA TYR A 170 -19.40 1.66 8.94
C TYR A 170 -19.50 2.93 9.81
N ILE A 171 -20.40 3.84 9.47
CA ILE A 171 -20.58 5.10 10.22
C ILE A 171 -21.19 4.82 11.58
N GLU A 172 -22.23 3.98 11.66
CA GLU A 172 -22.84 3.60 12.93
C GLU A 172 -21.87 2.83 13.84
N GLU A 173 -21.14 1.88 13.28
CA GLU A 173 -20.06 1.18 13.99
C GLU A 173 -18.98 2.16 14.49
N THR A 174 -18.59 3.12 13.64
CA THR A 174 -17.60 4.13 13.98
C THR A 174 -18.02 4.99 15.16
N LYS A 175 -19.28 5.43 15.22
CA LYS A 175 -19.84 6.18 16.37
C LYS A 175 -19.66 5.40 17.68
N ASN A 176 -20.00 4.11 17.67
CA ASN A 176 -19.88 3.24 18.83
C ASN A 176 -18.42 3.03 19.25
N ILE A 177 -17.53 2.74 18.28
CA ILE A 177 -16.11 2.53 18.55
C ILE A 177 -15.44 3.79 19.07
N ILE A 178 -15.76 4.96 18.51
CA ILE A 178 -15.21 6.24 18.99
C ILE A 178 -15.63 6.47 20.44
N LYS A 179 -16.91 6.24 20.78
CA LYS A 179 -17.40 6.39 22.15
C LYS A 179 -16.63 5.50 23.13
N ILE A 180 -16.49 4.20 22.80
CA ILE A 180 -15.75 3.25 23.64
C ILE A 180 -14.28 3.67 23.79
N ASN A 181 -13.62 4.04 22.71
CA ASN A 181 -12.20 4.41 22.75
C ASN A 181 -11.96 5.79 23.40
N GLU A 182 -12.95 6.69 23.38
CA GLU A 182 -12.90 7.94 24.13
C GLU A 182 -12.84 7.66 25.64
N GLU A 183 -13.67 6.74 26.12
CA GLU A 183 -13.66 6.29 27.52
C GLU A 183 -12.37 5.57 27.90
N LEU A 184 -11.81 4.77 27.00
CA LEU A 184 -10.55 4.03 27.18
C LEU A 184 -9.30 4.86 26.85
N LEU A 185 -9.46 6.11 26.42
CA LEU A 185 -8.35 6.99 26.00
C LEU A 185 -7.43 6.37 24.94
N SER A 186 -8.02 5.69 23.93
CA SER A 186 -7.28 5.09 22.82
C SER A 186 -7.26 6.01 21.57
N PRO A 187 -6.28 6.91 21.45
CA PRO A 187 -6.19 7.88 20.35
C PRO A 187 -6.05 7.22 18.98
N TYR A 188 -5.31 6.15 18.92
CA TYR A 188 -5.03 5.43 17.66
C TYR A 188 -6.29 4.89 16.99
N SER A 189 -7.13 4.18 17.75
CA SER A 189 -8.41 3.66 17.24
C SER A 189 -9.32 4.77 16.73
N ILE A 190 -9.37 5.88 17.45
CA ILE A 190 -10.19 7.04 17.07
C ILE A 190 -9.69 7.67 15.77
N ILE A 191 -8.37 7.86 15.65
CA ILE A 191 -7.76 8.42 14.43
C ILE A 191 -8.03 7.53 13.22
N LEU A 192 -7.91 6.20 13.38
CA LEU A 192 -8.21 5.26 12.29
C LEU A 192 -9.66 5.38 11.83
N ARG A 193 -10.60 5.51 12.76
CA ARG A 193 -12.02 5.70 12.43
C ARG A 193 -12.29 7.04 11.78
N LEU A 194 -11.69 8.11 12.26
CA LEU A 194 -11.77 9.44 11.64
C LEU A 194 -11.16 9.45 10.24
N ARG A 195 -10.06 8.72 10.03
CA ARG A 195 -9.48 8.53 8.69
C ARG A 195 -10.47 7.85 7.74
N GLY A 196 -11.16 6.79 8.19
CA GLY A 196 -12.19 6.13 7.40
C GLY A 196 -13.31 7.09 6.98
N ILE A 197 -13.80 7.89 7.92
CA ILE A 197 -14.80 8.93 7.68
C ILE A 197 -14.29 9.98 6.69
N TYR A 198 -13.06 10.44 6.85
CA TYR A 198 -12.44 11.37 5.91
C TYR A 198 -12.37 10.79 4.49
N ILE A 199 -11.98 9.52 4.36
CA ILE A 199 -11.94 8.80 3.07
C ILE A 199 -13.34 8.76 2.46
N ILE A 200 -14.38 8.42 3.22
CA ILE A 200 -15.78 8.40 2.74
C ILE A 200 -16.18 9.75 2.16
N ASN A 201 -15.87 10.84 2.85
CA ASN A 201 -16.19 12.19 2.35
C ASN A 201 -15.47 12.52 1.07
N ARG A 202 -14.19 12.16 0.97
CA ARG A 202 -13.42 12.35 -0.27
C ARG A 202 -14.06 11.59 -1.43
N ILE A 203 -14.39 10.32 -1.23
CA ILE A 203 -15.04 9.45 -2.23
C ILE A 203 -16.38 10.03 -2.67
N LEU A 204 -17.26 10.40 -1.72
CA LEU A 204 -18.58 10.99 -2.03
C LEU A 204 -18.49 12.35 -2.74
N SER A 205 -17.37 13.06 -2.58
CA SER A 205 -17.08 14.31 -3.24
C SER A 205 -16.36 14.16 -4.58
N GLY A 206 -16.14 12.91 -5.05
CA GLY A 206 -15.39 12.61 -6.27
C GLY A 206 -13.90 12.91 -6.18
N LYS A 207 -13.36 12.92 -4.96
CA LYS A 207 -11.94 13.20 -4.68
C LYS A 207 -11.25 11.96 -4.15
N THR A 208 -9.95 11.81 -4.39
CA THR A 208 -9.12 10.75 -3.82
C THR A 208 -8.63 11.13 -2.42
N TYR A 209 -8.23 10.14 -1.64
CA TYR A 209 -7.57 10.36 -0.36
C TYR A 209 -6.20 11.03 -0.58
N SER A 210 -5.84 11.91 0.35
CA SER A 210 -4.51 12.48 0.48
C SER A 210 -4.12 12.46 1.95
N TYR A 211 -2.97 11.85 2.26
CA TYR A 211 -2.44 11.83 3.62
C TYR A 211 -2.12 13.24 4.12
N ALA A 212 -1.54 14.09 3.28
CA ALA A 212 -1.19 15.45 3.63
C ALA A 212 -2.44 16.29 3.98
N ASP A 213 -3.52 16.12 3.21
CA ASP A 213 -4.78 16.83 3.47
C ASP A 213 -5.48 16.28 4.73
N PHE A 214 -5.46 14.95 4.93
CA PHE A 214 -5.99 14.34 6.13
C PHE A 214 -5.26 14.84 7.39
N LYS A 215 -3.93 14.93 7.33
CA LYS A 215 -3.12 15.49 8.41
C LYS A 215 -3.46 16.95 8.70
N LYS A 216 -3.66 17.77 7.68
CA LYS A 216 -4.12 19.16 7.85
C LYS A 216 -5.51 19.20 8.46
N TRP A 217 -6.42 18.33 8.03
CA TRP A 217 -7.78 18.26 8.53
C TRP A 217 -7.84 17.88 10.02
N ILE A 218 -7.04 16.91 10.48
CA ILE A 218 -6.97 16.53 11.90
C ILE A 218 -6.35 17.62 12.76
N PHE A 219 -5.31 18.32 12.28
CA PHE A 219 -4.56 19.29 13.12
C PHE A 219 -5.04 20.73 13.00
N LYS A 220 -5.62 21.12 11.89
CA LYS A 220 -6.07 22.51 11.65
C LYS A 220 -7.59 22.52 11.51
N ASP A 221 -8.27 22.95 12.56
CA ASP A 221 -9.69 23.32 12.55
C ASP A 221 -10.52 22.80 11.38
N ILE A 222 -11.34 21.83 11.68
CA ILE A 222 -12.45 21.44 10.80
C ILE A 222 -13.45 22.60 10.81
N ARG A 223 -13.18 23.65 10.02
CA ARG A 223 -14.05 24.83 9.96
C ARG A 223 -15.29 24.61 9.11
N ASN A 224 -15.31 23.59 8.25
CA ASN A 224 -16.39 23.35 7.30
C ASN A 224 -16.93 21.94 7.38
N ILE A 225 -17.62 21.62 8.49
CA ILE A 225 -18.45 20.41 8.60
C ILE A 225 -19.58 20.44 7.54
N ASN A 226 -20.00 21.63 7.14
CA ASN A 226 -21.05 21.83 6.12
C ASN A 226 -20.67 21.29 4.71
N GLU A 227 -19.37 21.08 4.43
CA GLU A 227 -18.93 20.41 3.21
C GLU A 227 -19.02 18.87 3.29
N MET A 228 -19.29 18.34 4.47
CA MET A 228 -19.42 16.91 4.67
C MET A 228 -20.83 16.45 4.28
N LYS A 229 -20.91 15.50 3.34
CA LYS A 229 -22.18 14.94 2.83
C LYS A 229 -22.84 13.93 3.76
N ILE A 230 -22.27 13.71 4.93
CA ILE A 230 -22.75 12.79 5.98
C ILE A 230 -22.82 13.56 7.28
N ASP A 231 -23.85 13.30 8.09
CA ASP A 231 -23.97 13.88 9.42
C ASP A 231 -22.88 13.35 10.36
N PHE A 232 -21.90 14.20 10.63
CA PHE A 232 -20.73 13.92 11.47
C PHE A 232 -20.78 14.57 12.83
N GLU A 233 -21.86 15.23 13.21
CA GLU A 233 -21.89 16.02 14.42
C GLU A 233 -21.38 15.23 15.62
N ASN A 234 -21.86 14.01 15.83
CA ASN A 234 -21.44 13.16 16.94
C ASN A 234 -19.96 12.76 16.87
N VAL A 235 -19.45 12.46 15.66
CA VAL A 235 -18.05 12.09 15.45
C VAL A 235 -17.15 13.31 15.64
N TYR A 236 -17.63 14.47 15.22
CA TYR A 236 -16.91 15.73 15.39
C TYR A 236 -16.82 16.16 16.86
N GLN A 237 -17.91 15.98 17.63
CA GLN A 237 -17.89 16.25 19.07
C GLN A 237 -16.91 15.33 19.79
N ALA A 238 -16.87 14.04 19.45
CA ALA A 238 -15.86 13.11 19.98
C ALA A 238 -14.43 13.55 19.60
N TYR A 239 -14.21 14.01 18.36
CA TYR A 239 -12.93 14.56 17.93
C TYR A 239 -12.52 15.81 18.74
N LEU A 240 -13.44 16.74 18.97
CA LEU A 240 -13.16 17.97 19.73
C LEU A 240 -12.76 17.66 21.19
N LYS A 241 -13.42 16.70 21.82
CA LYS A 241 -13.05 16.23 23.17
C LYS A 241 -11.65 15.65 23.20
N ILE A 242 -11.31 14.82 22.18
CA ILE A 242 -9.97 14.25 22.07
C ILE A 242 -8.94 15.33 21.82
N LYS A 243 -9.20 16.28 20.90
CA LYS A 243 -8.33 17.42 20.61
C LYS A 243 -8.07 18.25 21.89
N GLY A 244 -9.11 18.52 22.66
CA GLY A 244 -8.99 19.19 23.96
C GLY A 244 -8.06 18.48 24.94
N ASN A 245 -8.10 17.15 24.96
CA ASN A 245 -7.23 16.30 25.77
C ASN A 245 -5.79 16.20 25.23
N PHE A 246 -5.55 16.47 23.94
CA PHE A 246 -4.25 16.38 23.27
C PHE A 246 -3.46 17.69 23.24
N THR A 247 -4.05 18.81 23.61
CA THR A 247 -3.39 20.12 23.64
C THR A 247 -2.36 20.27 24.76
N SER A 248 -2.24 19.30 25.67
CA SER A 248 -1.10 19.20 26.58
C SER A 248 0.11 18.59 25.84
N SER A 249 1.24 19.26 25.87
CA SER A 249 2.45 19.11 25.05
C SER A 249 3.03 17.69 24.88
N ALA A 250 2.75 16.75 25.77
CA ALA A 250 3.21 15.36 25.68
C ALA A 250 2.37 14.53 24.67
N LYS A 251 1.08 14.79 24.62
CA LYS A 251 0.13 14.00 23.81
C LYS A 251 0.13 14.38 22.34
N GLU A 252 0.56 15.59 21.97
CA GLU A 252 0.71 15.98 20.55
C GLU A 252 1.86 15.23 19.86
N LYS A 253 2.92 14.88 20.59
CA LYS A 253 4.01 14.03 20.07
C LYS A 253 3.52 12.61 19.78
N ASP A 254 2.70 12.05 20.66
CA ASP A 254 2.13 10.71 20.50
C ASP A 254 1.18 10.67 19.31
N LEU A 255 0.35 11.70 19.12
CA LEU A 255 -0.52 11.80 17.95
C LEU A 255 0.26 11.87 16.63
N LYS A 256 1.37 12.62 16.60
CA LYS A 256 2.27 12.67 15.44
C LYS A 256 2.90 11.32 15.15
N TYR A 257 3.22 10.54 16.17
CA TYR A 257 3.76 9.19 16.02
C TYR A 257 2.72 8.23 15.41
N PHE A 258 1.48 8.26 15.90
CA PHE A 258 0.38 7.43 15.39
C PHE A 258 -0.08 7.81 13.97
N LEU A 259 0.13 9.04 13.53
CA LEU A 259 -0.14 9.46 12.16
C LEU A 259 0.99 9.11 11.18
N LEU A 260 2.10 8.56 11.68
CA LEU A 260 3.22 8.08 10.87
C LEU A 260 3.05 6.62 10.42
N ILE A 261 2.04 5.92 10.92
CA ILE A 261 1.63 4.59 10.50
C ILE A 261 0.46 4.76 9.53
#